data_446b3db27a6c82bf457ee4f9a1e6bcc8
#
_entry.id   446b3db27a6c82bf457ee4f9a1e6bcc8
#
_cell.length_a   1.000
_cell.length_b   1.000
_cell.length_c   1.000
_cell.angle_alpha   90.00
_cell.angle_beta   90.00
_cell.angle_gamma   90.00
#
_symmetry.space_group_name_H-M   'P 1'
#
loop_
_entity.id
_entity.type
_entity.pdbx_description
1 polymer ?
#
loop_
_entity_poly.entity_id
_entity_poly.type
_entity_poly.pdbx_seq_one_letter_code
_entity_poly.pdbx_strand_id
1 'polypeptide(L)'
;MKTVKMIFTIGLLTAFGITTSAQTTAKTTAQQKTETFKVWGKCDMCKTRIEKTVKAEGATSANWDTKTQMLAVTYDPSKTNVEALSKKLAAAGHDTEKFKAPDDAYAKLPGCCHYDRAK
;
A
#
# COMPACT_ATOMS: atom_id res chain seq x y z
N MET A 1 9.49 66.86 -56.80
CA MET A 1 9.74 66.59 -55.37
C MET A 1 8.71 65.59 -54.90
N LYS A 2 9.13 64.38 -54.76
CA LYS A 2 8.21 63.30 -54.48
C LYS A 2 8.38 62.91 -53.01
N THR A 3 7.35 63.20 -52.26
CA THR A 3 7.24 62.85 -50.86
C THR A 3 6.97 61.36 -50.78
N VAL A 4 7.94 60.63 -50.29
CA VAL A 4 7.75 59.19 -49.96
C VAL A 4 7.07 59.10 -48.61
N LYS A 5 5.84 58.70 -48.64
CA LYS A 5 5.13 58.33 -47.43
C LYS A 5 5.64 56.97 -46.96
N MET A 6 6.42 57.03 -45.92
CA MET A 6 6.86 55.85 -45.21
C MET A 6 5.71 55.36 -44.31
N ILE A 7 5.08 54.30 -44.72
CA ILE A 7 4.05 53.62 -43.91
C ILE A 7 4.76 52.76 -42.91
N PHE A 8 4.76 53.19 -41.67
CA PHE A 8 5.16 52.35 -40.55
C PHE A 8 4.06 51.36 -40.28
N THR A 9 4.23 50.16 -40.77
CA THR A 9 3.44 49.03 -40.30
C THR A 9 3.94 48.60 -38.93
N ILE A 10 3.22 48.96 -37.92
CA ILE A 10 3.46 48.43 -36.57
C ILE A 10 3.07 47.00 -36.59
N GLY A 11 4.08 46.14 -36.66
CA GLY A 11 3.90 44.69 -36.46
C GLY A 11 3.52 44.44 -35.00
N LEU A 12 2.28 44.06 -34.83
CA LEU A 12 1.78 43.60 -33.55
C LEU A 12 2.45 42.25 -33.28
N LEU A 13 3.50 42.23 -32.50
CA LEU A 13 4.06 41.01 -31.95
C LEU A 13 3.06 40.44 -30.96
N THR A 14 2.21 39.55 -31.40
CA THR A 14 1.50 38.68 -30.49
C THR A 14 2.51 37.74 -29.87
N ALA A 15 2.92 38.04 -28.67
CA ALA A 15 3.64 37.11 -27.82
C ALA A 15 2.74 35.91 -27.59
N PHE A 16 2.96 34.86 -28.34
CA PHE A 16 2.44 33.55 -28.02
C PHE A 16 3.10 33.15 -26.69
N GLY A 17 2.42 33.38 -25.61
CA GLY A 17 2.73 32.79 -24.34
C GLY A 17 2.65 31.30 -24.49
N ILE A 18 3.81 30.65 -24.66
CA ILE A 18 3.93 29.22 -24.48
C ILE A 18 3.70 29.00 -22.99
N THR A 19 2.44 28.77 -22.61
CA THR A 19 2.16 28.13 -21.36
C THR A 19 2.73 26.72 -21.51
N THR A 20 3.97 26.56 -21.15
CA THR A 20 4.46 25.26 -20.77
C THR A 20 3.60 24.81 -19.59
N SER A 21 2.52 24.12 -19.91
CA SER A 21 1.90 23.26 -18.96
C SER A 21 3.00 22.29 -18.53
N ALA A 22 3.63 22.59 -17.40
CA ALA A 22 4.33 21.58 -16.67
C ALA A 22 3.28 20.53 -16.39
N GLN A 23 3.18 19.53 -17.24
CA GLN A 23 2.62 18.28 -16.86
C GLN A 23 3.51 17.78 -15.73
N THR A 24 3.18 18.23 -14.54
CA THR A 24 3.43 17.41 -13.39
C THR A 24 2.76 16.10 -13.78
N THR A 25 3.56 15.15 -14.23
CA THR A 25 3.17 13.78 -14.12
C THR A 25 2.77 13.65 -12.66
N ALA A 26 1.47 13.80 -12.41
CA ALA A 26 0.92 13.36 -11.18
C ALA A 26 1.33 11.90 -11.13
N LYS A 27 2.44 11.64 -10.46
CA LYS A 27 2.78 10.35 -9.95
C LYS A 27 1.50 10.00 -9.22
N THR A 28 0.69 9.17 -9.82
CA THR A 28 -0.53 8.68 -9.20
C THR A 28 -0.04 8.12 -7.90
N THR A 29 -0.19 8.87 -6.86
CA THR A 29 0.13 8.41 -5.52
C THR A 29 -0.86 7.30 -5.36
N ALA A 30 -0.38 6.05 -5.55
CA ALA A 30 -1.20 4.88 -5.35
C ALA A 30 -1.91 5.10 -4.02
N GLN A 31 -3.23 5.16 -4.05
CA GLN A 31 -4.03 5.59 -2.92
C GLN A 31 -3.91 4.51 -1.85
N GLN A 32 -2.97 4.70 -0.94
CA GLN A 32 -2.71 3.72 0.11
C GLN A 32 -3.85 3.73 1.11
N LYS A 33 -4.27 2.55 1.50
CA LYS A 33 -5.29 2.31 2.50
C LYS A 33 -4.67 1.66 3.72
N THR A 34 -5.04 2.14 4.90
CA THR A 34 -4.66 1.52 6.17
C THR A 34 -5.87 0.86 6.80
N GLU A 35 -5.73 -0.40 7.14
CA GLU A 35 -6.75 -1.19 7.83
C GLU A 35 -6.14 -1.94 8.99
N THR A 36 -6.97 -2.20 10.00
CA THR A 36 -6.59 -2.93 11.19
C THR A 36 -7.54 -4.11 11.37
N PHE A 37 -6.98 -5.30 11.53
CA PHE A 37 -7.76 -6.52 11.77
C PHE A 37 -7.02 -7.48 12.69
N LYS A 38 -7.73 -8.40 13.29
CA LYS A 38 -7.15 -9.34 14.24
C LYS A 38 -6.43 -10.49 13.54
N VAL A 39 -5.23 -10.77 14.03
CA VAL A 39 -4.40 -11.90 13.62
C VAL A 39 -3.90 -12.58 14.88
N TRP A 40 -4.19 -13.86 15.04
CA TRP A 40 -3.77 -14.62 16.22
C TRP A 40 -2.30 -14.97 16.14
N GLY A 41 -1.62 -14.71 17.21
CA GLY A 41 -0.20 -14.98 17.41
C GLY A 41 0.15 -14.88 18.89
N LYS A 42 1.42 -15.06 19.25
CA LYS A 42 1.81 -15.12 20.65
C LYS A 42 3.04 -14.27 20.99
N CYS A 43 4.04 -14.26 20.15
CA CYS A 43 5.37 -13.74 20.48
C CYS A 43 5.97 -12.87 19.38
N ASP A 44 7.13 -12.32 19.63
CA ASP A 44 7.85 -11.47 18.66
C ASP A 44 8.23 -12.21 17.38
N MET A 45 8.42 -13.52 17.44
CA MET A 45 8.63 -14.33 16.22
C MET A 45 7.38 -14.38 15.36
N CYS A 46 6.20 -14.43 15.99
CA CYS A 46 4.92 -14.31 15.27
C CYS A 46 4.80 -12.93 14.63
N LYS A 47 5.14 -11.87 15.38
CA LYS A 47 5.16 -10.50 14.86
C LYS A 47 6.01 -10.39 13.59
N THR A 48 7.23 -10.86 13.64
CA THR A 48 8.14 -10.84 12.49
C THR A 48 7.56 -11.61 11.31
N ARG A 49 6.99 -12.77 11.54
CA ARG A 49 6.39 -13.63 10.51
C ARG A 49 5.15 -12.98 9.90
N ILE A 50 4.25 -12.48 10.72
CA ILE A 50 3.01 -11.81 10.28
C ILE A 50 3.34 -10.59 9.42
N GLU A 51 4.20 -9.72 9.90
CA GLU A 51 4.59 -8.51 9.18
C GLU A 51 5.32 -8.82 7.87
N LYS A 52 6.23 -9.79 7.89
CA LYS A 52 6.94 -10.24 6.68
C LYS A 52 5.99 -10.83 5.64
N THR A 53 5.02 -11.62 6.07
CA THR A 53 4.05 -12.26 5.19
C THR A 53 3.21 -11.22 4.44
N VAL A 54 2.65 -10.24 5.14
CA VAL A 54 1.83 -9.22 4.48
C VAL A 54 2.65 -8.26 3.61
N LYS A 55 3.88 -7.96 3.99
CA LYS A 55 4.79 -7.17 3.15
C LYS A 55 5.14 -7.90 1.85
N ALA A 56 5.35 -9.20 1.90
CA ALA A 56 5.57 -10.04 0.71
C ALA A 56 4.36 -10.05 -0.24
N GLU A 57 3.15 -9.84 0.30
CA GLU A 57 1.90 -9.77 -0.49
C GLU A 57 1.53 -8.36 -0.95
N GLY A 58 2.40 -7.39 -0.77
CA GLY A 58 2.24 -6.04 -1.28
C GLY A 58 1.89 -4.97 -0.25
N ALA A 59 1.87 -5.29 1.03
CA ALA A 59 1.74 -4.27 2.06
C ALA A 59 3.01 -3.40 2.11
N THR A 60 2.83 -2.10 2.16
CA THR A 60 3.94 -1.14 2.28
C THR A 60 4.38 -0.95 3.73
N SER A 61 3.45 -1.16 4.67
CA SER A 61 3.70 -1.06 6.10
C SER A 61 2.86 -2.10 6.85
N ALA A 62 3.41 -2.64 7.91
CA ALA A 62 2.71 -3.58 8.77
C ALA A 62 3.24 -3.46 10.21
N ASN A 63 2.34 -3.42 11.16
CA ASN A 63 2.65 -3.43 12.57
C ASN A 63 1.63 -4.30 13.33
N TRP A 64 2.11 -5.41 13.86
CA TRP A 64 1.28 -6.31 14.66
C TRP A 64 1.59 -6.13 16.15
N ASP A 65 0.55 -5.92 16.93
CA ASP A 65 0.65 -5.74 18.37
C ASP A 65 0.51 -7.09 19.09
N THR A 66 1.54 -7.47 19.87
CA THR A 66 1.58 -8.74 20.58
C THR A 66 0.56 -8.85 21.71
N LYS A 67 0.10 -7.73 22.25
CA LYS A 67 -0.85 -7.69 23.37
C LYS A 67 -2.30 -7.77 22.90
N THR A 68 -2.64 -6.97 21.91
CA THR A 68 -4.00 -6.90 21.36
C THR A 68 -4.24 -7.88 20.23
N GLN A 69 -3.17 -8.42 19.63
CA GLN A 69 -3.19 -9.25 18.43
C GLN A 69 -3.78 -8.53 17.20
N MET A 70 -3.76 -7.21 17.19
CA MET A 70 -4.23 -6.41 16.07
C MET A 70 -3.09 -6.10 15.10
N LEU A 71 -3.35 -6.31 13.83
CA LEU A 71 -2.44 -5.96 12.74
C LEU A 71 -2.92 -4.68 12.06
N ALA A 72 -2.14 -3.63 12.16
CA ALA A 72 -2.31 -2.42 11.34
C ALA A 72 -1.47 -2.57 10.08
N VAL A 73 -2.10 -2.54 8.93
CA VAL A 73 -1.46 -2.74 7.64
C VAL A 73 -1.82 -1.61 6.67
N THR A 74 -0.82 -1.12 5.97
CA THR A 74 -0.99 -0.14 4.89
C THR A 74 -0.65 -0.79 3.57
N TYR A 75 -1.53 -0.66 2.59
CA TYR A 75 -1.39 -1.30 1.28
C TYR A 75 -2.05 -0.48 0.17
N ASP A 76 -1.68 -0.77 -1.05
CA ASP A 76 -2.33 -0.25 -2.25
C ASP A 76 -3.51 -1.17 -2.61
N PRO A 77 -4.76 -0.67 -2.54
CA PRO A 77 -5.94 -1.48 -2.82
C PRO A 77 -6.02 -1.97 -4.28
N SER A 78 -5.23 -1.41 -5.19
CA SER A 78 -5.12 -1.92 -6.56
C SER A 78 -4.25 -3.17 -6.65
N LYS A 79 -3.43 -3.46 -5.64
CA LYS A 79 -2.47 -4.59 -5.63
C LYS A 79 -2.89 -5.73 -4.72
N THR A 80 -3.50 -5.42 -3.59
CA THR A 80 -3.92 -6.41 -2.60
C THR A 80 -5.13 -5.92 -1.80
N ASN A 81 -5.63 -6.73 -0.90
CA ASN A 81 -6.73 -6.39 0.00
C ASN A 81 -6.64 -7.24 1.29
N VAL A 82 -7.43 -6.89 2.29
CA VAL A 82 -7.45 -7.59 3.58
C VAL A 82 -7.75 -9.08 3.42
N GLU A 83 -8.61 -9.46 2.49
CA GLU A 83 -8.94 -10.86 2.25
C GLU A 83 -7.74 -11.64 1.75
N ALA A 84 -7.02 -11.11 0.74
CA ALA A 84 -5.81 -11.73 0.21
C ALA A 84 -4.70 -11.83 1.27
N LEU A 85 -4.50 -10.76 2.05
CA LEU A 85 -3.55 -10.74 3.17
C LEU A 85 -3.91 -11.78 4.23
N SER A 86 -5.20 -11.87 4.59
CA SER A 86 -5.69 -12.84 5.56
C SER A 86 -5.51 -14.29 5.11
N LYS A 87 -5.75 -14.58 3.82
CA LYS A 87 -5.48 -15.90 3.24
C LYS A 87 -4.01 -16.29 3.35
N LYS A 88 -3.11 -15.35 3.08
CA LYS A 88 -1.66 -15.60 3.18
C LYS A 88 -1.21 -15.80 4.63
N LEU A 89 -1.75 -15.04 5.55
CA LEU A 89 -1.49 -15.22 6.98
C LEU A 89 -1.98 -16.59 7.47
N ALA A 90 -3.17 -17.01 7.06
CA ALA A 90 -3.68 -18.35 7.36
C ALA A 90 -2.78 -19.43 6.78
N ALA A 91 -2.34 -19.30 5.55
CA ALA A 91 -1.40 -20.24 4.93
C ALA A 91 -0.03 -20.28 5.64
N ALA A 92 0.37 -19.19 6.27
CA ALA A 92 1.57 -19.11 7.10
C ALA A 92 1.39 -19.71 8.52
N GLY A 93 0.17 -20.09 8.88
CA GLY A 93 -0.15 -20.71 10.17
C GLY A 93 -0.83 -19.79 11.19
N HIS A 94 -1.20 -18.56 10.81
CA HIS A 94 -1.85 -17.60 11.69
C HIS A 94 -3.34 -17.44 11.38
N ASP A 95 -4.18 -17.71 12.35
CA ASP A 95 -5.62 -17.46 12.23
C ASP A 95 -5.88 -15.95 12.09
N THR A 96 -6.85 -15.59 11.27
CA THR A 96 -7.35 -14.23 11.13
C THR A 96 -8.86 -14.18 11.36
N GLU A 97 -9.43 -12.99 11.48
CA GLU A 97 -10.89 -12.84 11.60
C GLU A 97 -11.65 -13.47 10.43
N LYS A 98 -11.03 -13.51 9.24
CA LYS A 98 -11.66 -14.01 8.02
C LYS A 98 -11.35 -15.47 7.69
N PHE A 99 -10.17 -15.91 8.06
CA PHE A 99 -9.67 -17.24 7.69
C PHE A 99 -8.96 -17.91 8.85
N LYS A 100 -9.28 -19.16 9.08
CA LYS A 100 -8.56 -20.01 10.01
C LYS A 100 -7.40 -20.69 9.30
N ALA A 101 -6.24 -20.73 9.94
CA ALA A 101 -5.08 -21.44 9.41
C ALA A 101 -5.37 -22.95 9.34
N PRO A 102 -4.91 -23.64 8.28
CA PRO A 102 -4.93 -25.10 8.26
C PRO A 102 -4.15 -25.67 9.46
N ASP A 103 -4.63 -26.78 10.02
CA ASP A 103 -4.01 -27.39 11.20
C ASP A 103 -2.55 -27.78 10.97
N ASP A 104 -2.22 -28.25 9.77
CA ASP A 104 -0.85 -28.58 9.38
C ASP A 104 0.05 -27.35 9.29
N ALA A 105 -0.45 -26.21 8.80
CA ALA A 105 0.29 -24.96 8.77
C ALA A 105 0.56 -24.43 10.18
N TYR A 106 -0.44 -24.51 11.05
CA TYR A 106 -0.28 -24.16 12.47
C TYR A 106 0.73 -25.08 13.17
N ALA A 107 0.66 -26.38 12.92
CA ALA A 107 1.56 -27.36 13.53
C ALA A 107 3.02 -27.17 13.14
N LYS A 108 3.29 -26.59 11.96
CA LYS A 108 4.65 -26.26 11.50
C LYS A 108 5.24 -25.02 12.14
N LEU A 109 4.46 -24.23 12.87
CA LEU A 109 4.98 -23.07 13.58
C LEU A 109 5.97 -23.51 14.67
N PRO A 110 7.01 -22.68 14.93
CA PRO A 110 7.84 -22.90 16.11
C PRO A 110 7.01 -22.98 17.39
N GLY A 111 7.44 -23.77 18.37
CA GLY A 111 6.69 -23.96 19.62
C GLY A 111 6.31 -22.66 20.34
N CYS A 112 7.16 -21.63 20.27
CA CYS A 112 6.87 -20.32 20.83
C CYS A 112 5.74 -19.57 20.09
N CYS A 113 5.40 -20.00 18.89
CA CYS A 113 4.31 -19.42 18.07
C CYS A 113 2.99 -20.21 18.16
N HIS A 114 2.93 -21.26 18.97
CA HIS A 114 1.67 -21.99 19.22
C HIS A 114 0.78 -21.16 20.13
N TYR A 115 -0.02 -20.31 19.52
CA TYR A 115 -0.99 -19.43 20.17
C TYR A 115 -2.33 -20.19 20.42
N ASP A 116 -3.17 -19.62 21.27
CA ASP A 116 -4.54 -20.10 21.44
C ASP A 116 -5.34 -19.75 20.20
N ARG A 117 -5.83 -20.76 19.49
CA ARG A 117 -6.48 -20.58 18.19
C ARG A 117 -7.81 -19.86 18.29
N ALA A 118 -8.20 -19.22 17.19
CA ALA A 118 -9.53 -18.63 17.06
C ALA A 118 -10.62 -19.70 17.26
N LYS A 119 -11.64 -19.36 18.05
CA LYS A 119 -12.81 -20.21 18.33
C LYS A 119 -13.82 -20.19 17.18
#